data_7e6fc5c585f59fe217c6bcbef710f84b
#
_entry.id   7e6fc5c585f59fe217c6bcbef710f84b
#
_cell.length_a   1.000
_cell.length_b   1.000
_cell.length_c   1.000
_cell.angle_alpha   90.00
_cell.angle_beta   90.00
_cell.angle_gamma   90.00
#
_symmetry.space_group_name_H-M   'P 1'
#
loop_
_entity.id
_entity.type
_entity.pdbx_description
1 polymer ?
#
loop_
_entity_poly.entity_id
_entity_poly.type
_entity_poly.pdbx_seq_one_letter_code
_entity_poly.pdbx_strand_id
1 'polypeptide(L)'
;MTTQTAQAATDTAQWHELAQQLRIDSIRCTTQAGSGHPTSSMSAADLMAVLLAKYLRYDFGNPHAANNDHFILSKGHAAPLLYAAYKAAGAISDEEMMTLRKFGSRIEGHPVPILPYVDVATGSLGQGLPIGVGVALAGQYLDKLPYRVWVVCGDSEMAEGSIWEGFDKASHYQLSNIIAIIDVNRLGQRGETDLGWNIDAYAARARAFGWNAIEIDGHNLEKIDAAYAAAEKFKDGPTCIIARTDKGHGVSFLSNKEGWHGKALNADQAKEAIAELGGDHNITIQVHKPESGPTHTGPAIAGTSQPVQLPQYKEGDSVATRKAYGDALLALGARLDVVATDAEVSNSTHADEFKKKYPDRFFEMYIAEQQLVSTAVGLQVRGYVPFASTFAAFFSRAYDFVRMAAISQANIRLSGSHAGVSIGEDGPSQMALEDLAMMRALNTTTVLYPSDAVSTAHLVAAMADLKGISYIRTTRANTAVLYGPEEQFPIGGSKVVRRSDSDKLTIVAAGITLHEALKAHGQLAGEGFNVRVIDAYSVKPIDRATLRQAAQETGGKILVVEDHYVDGGLGDAVLDAFAGTPDEPQAAETLPTVVKLAVHTVPTSGTPAELLHAAGIDADHIVAAARELAGK
;
A
#
# COMPACT_ATOMS: atom_id res chain seq x y z
N MET A 1 -29.72 35.95 -24.07
CA MET A 1 -29.90 34.48 -24.28
C MET A 1 -29.01 33.89 -25.40
N THR A 2 -28.44 34.69 -26.28
CA THR A 2 -27.78 34.20 -27.50
C THR A 2 -26.28 33.80 -27.37
N THR A 3 -25.55 34.37 -26.45
CA THR A 3 -24.09 34.08 -26.26
C THR A 3 -23.83 32.83 -25.44
N GLN A 4 -24.55 32.59 -24.35
CA GLN A 4 -24.40 31.37 -23.54
C GLN A 4 -24.80 30.09 -24.24
N THR A 5 -25.88 30.14 -25.05
CA THR A 5 -26.32 28.98 -25.87
C THR A 5 -25.34 28.66 -26.99
N ALA A 6 -24.72 29.65 -27.62
CA ALA A 6 -23.71 29.45 -28.65
C ALA A 6 -22.38 28.86 -28.05
N GLN A 7 -21.94 29.34 -26.89
CA GLN A 7 -20.77 28.82 -26.22
C GLN A 7 -20.97 27.36 -25.78
N ALA A 8 -22.12 27.05 -25.15
CA ALA A 8 -22.43 25.67 -24.74
C ALA A 8 -22.47 24.69 -25.93
N ALA A 9 -22.99 25.11 -27.06
CA ALA A 9 -23.01 24.29 -28.28
C ALA A 9 -21.60 24.04 -28.85
N THR A 10 -20.72 25.03 -28.76
CA THR A 10 -19.31 24.92 -29.16
C THR A 10 -18.55 24.00 -28.23
N ASP A 11 -18.76 24.10 -26.92
CA ASP A 11 -18.14 23.26 -25.91
C ASP A 11 -18.54 21.78 -26.09
N THR A 12 -19.83 21.51 -26.26
CA THR A 12 -20.35 20.15 -26.48
C THR A 12 -19.78 19.51 -27.75
N ALA A 13 -19.63 20.27 -28.84
CA ALA A 13 -19.02 19.78 -30.09
C ALA A 13 -17.53 19.41 -29.86
N GLN A 14 -16.78 20.24 -29.14
CA GLN A 14 -15.39 19.96 -28.82
C GLN A 14 -15.24 18.72 -27.92
N TRP A 15 -16.10 18.57 -26.91
CA TRP A 15 -16.08 17.39 -26.03
C TRP A 15 -16.40 16.10 -26.79
N HIS A 16 -17.36 16.16 -27.73
CA HIS A 16 -17.68 15.03 -28.60
C HIS A 16 -16.48 14.62 -29.45
N GLU A 17 -15.83 15.59 -30.09
CA GLU A 17 -14.64 15.32 -30.91
C GLU A 17 -13.50 14.74 -30.06
N LEU A 18 -13.27 15.27 -28.87
CA LEU A 18 -12.29 14.73 -27.92
C LEU A 18 -12.63 13.30 -27.50
N ALA A 19 -13.90 13.01 -27.19
CA ALA A 19 -14.31 11.65 -26.80
C ALA A 19 -14.08 10.65 -27.94
N GLN A 20 -14.33 11.05 -29.21
CA GLN A 20 -14.02 10.19 -30.35
C GLN A 20 -12.53 9.95 -30.51
N GLN A 21 -11.69 10.99 -30.36
CA GLN A 21 -10.23 10.83 -30.35
C GLN A 21 -9.75 9.89 -29.25
N LEU A 22 -10.27 10.00 -28.02
CA LEU A 22 -9.89 9.12 -26.91
C LEU A 22 -10.22 7.65 -27.21
N ARG A 23 -11.37 7.38 -27.87
CA ARG A 23 -11.73 6.04 -28.35
C ARG A 23 -10.78 5.54 -29.43
N ILE A 24 -10.52 6.38 -30.44
CA ILE A 24 -9.63 6.06 -31.58
C ILE A 24 -8.22 5.78 -31.08
N ASP A 25 -7.65 6.62 -30.23
CA ASP A 25 -6.32 6.45 -29.67
C ASP A 25 -6.22 5.18 -28.81
N SER A 26 -7.27 4.86 -28.05
CA SER A 26 -7.35 3.59 -27.29
C SER A 26 -7.35 2.37 -28.22
N ILE A 27 -8.04 2.44 -29.36
CA ILE A 27 -8.03 1.40 -30.39
C ILE A 27 -6.65 1.31 -31.03
N ARG A 28 -6.06 2.44 -31.47
CA ARG A 28 -4.76 2.49 -32.15
C ARG A 28 -3.66 1.86 -31.30
N CYS A 29 -3.49 2.31 -30.06
CA CYS A 29 -2.40 1.82 -29.21
C CYS A 29 -2.59 0.34 -28.82
N THR A 30 -3.82 -0.12 -28.56
CA THR A 30 -4.07 -1.54 -28.24
C THR A 30 -3.93 -2.44 -29.47
N THR A 31 -4.32 -1.99 -30.65
CA THR A 31 -4.10 -2.71 -31.93
C THR A 31 -2.61 -2.84 -32.21
N GLN A 32 -1.84 -1.75 -32.05
CA GLN A 32 -0.38 -1.75 -32.21
C GLN A 32 0.30 -2.71 -31.23
N ALA A 33 -0.18 -2.76 -29.99
CA ALA A 33 0.33 -3.67 -28.97
C ALA A 33 -0.10 -5.13 -29.16
N GLY A 34 -1.15 -5.38 -29.98
CA GLY A 34 -1.78 -6.69 -30.11
C GLY A 34 -2.47 -7.17 -28.82
N SER A 35 -2.62 -6.29 -27.82
CA SER A 35 -3.25 -6.60 -26.54
C SER A 35 -3.71 -5.34 -25.81
N GLY A 36 -4.68 -5.47 -24.90
CA GLY A 36 -5.22 -4.37 -24.11
C GLY A 36 -6.74 -4.38 -24.06
N HIS A 37 -7.34 -3.33 -23.48
CA HIS A 37 -8.78 -3.27 -23.21
C HIS A 37 -9.44 -2.07 -23.91
N PRO A 38 -9.50 -2.05 -25.25
CA PRO A 38 -10.08 -0.90 -25.97
C PRO A 38 -11.54 -0.66 -25.60
N THR A 39 -12.38 -1.70 -25.52
CA THR A 39 -13.82 -1.55 -25.23
C THR A 39 -14.11 -0.97 -23.84
N SER A 40 -13.30 -1.31 -22.83
CA SER A 40 -13.40 -0.72 -21.49
C SER A 40 -12.92 0.73 -21.43
N SER A 41 -12.04 1.12 -22.35
CA SER A 41 -11.59 2.51 -22.53
C SER A 41 -12.67 3.34 -23.23
N MET A 42 -13.31 2.76 -24.25
CA MET A 42 -14.35 3.43 -25.06
C MET A 42 -15.61 3.79 -24.26
N SER A 43 -15.99 2.97 -23.26
CA SER A 43 -17.18 3.23 -22.44
C SER A 43 -17.08 4.54 -21.65
N ALA A 44 -15.91 4.85 -21.09
CA ALA A 44 -15.70 6.01 -20.24
C ALA A 44 -15.14 7.25 -21.00
N ALA A 45 -15.05 7.19 -22.33
CA ALA A 45 -14.41 8.26 -23.12
C ALA A 45 -15.14 9.60 -23.02
N ASP A 46 -16.49 9.62 -23.02
CA ASP A 46 -17.27 10.85 -22.86
C ASP A 46 -17.08 11.46 -21.46
N LEU A 47 -17.09 10.60 -20.43
CA LEU A 47 -16.84 11.03 -19.06
C LEU A 47 -15.45 11.67 -18.92
N MET A 48 -14.44 11.03 -19.51
CA MET A 48 -13.07 11.56 -19.50
C MET A 48 -12.92 12.84 -20.32
N ALA A 49 -13.57 12.94 -21.47
CA ALA A 49 -13.49 14.11 -22.33
C ALA A 49 -14.01 15.38 -21.63
N VAL A 50 -15.17 15.30 -20.99
CA VAL A 50 -15.75 16.43 -20.25
C VAL A 50 -14.88 16.75 -19.01
N LEU A 51 -14.41 15.73 -18.30
CA LEU A 51 -13.54 15.92 -17.13
C LEU A 51 -12.26 16.67 -17.51
N LEU A 52 -11.57 16.19 -18.53
CA LEU A 52 -10.28 16.73 -18.96
C LEU A 52 -10.40 18.14 -19.54
N ALA A 53 -11.46 18.40 -20.32
CA ALA A 53 -11.65 19.69 -21.00
C ALA A 53 -12.15 20.81 -20.08
N LYS A 54 -12.84 20.48 -18.98
CA LYS A 54 -13.53 21.53 -18.21
C LYS A 54 -13.30 21.46 -16.69
N TYR A 55 -13.22 20.29 -16.10
CA TYR A 55 -13.30 20.16 -14.63
C TYR A 55 -11.98 19.82 -13.96
N LEU A 56 -11.12 19.03 -14.60
CA LEU A 56 -9.82 18.70 -14.06
C LEU A 56 -8.93 19.94 -14.03
N ARG A 57 -8.41 20.29 -12.87
CA ARG A 57 -7.45 21.38 -12.68
C ARG A 57 -6.07 20.79 -12.44
N TYR A 58 -5.28 20.69 -13.51
CA TYR A 58 -3.98 20.04 -13.46
C TYR A 58 -2.95 20.77 -14.33
N ASP A 59 -1.79 21.05 -13.77
CA ASP A 59 -0.65 21.57 -14.52
C ASP A 59 0.31 20.43 -14.93
N PHE A 60 0.14 19.93 -16.16
CA PHE A 60 1.02 18.90 -16.71
C PHE A 60 2.47 19.37 -16.88
N GLY A 61 2.73 20.67 -16.90
CA GLY A 61 4.09 21.23 -16.86
C GLY A 61 4.70 21.25 -15.45
N ASN A 62 3.88 21.10 -14.40
CA ASN A 62 4.31 20.98 -13.01
C ASN A 62 3.45 19.92 -12.29
N PRO A 63 3.68 18.63 -12.57
CA PRO A 63 2.87 17.54 -12.05
C PRO A 63 2.90 17.42 -10.50
N HIS A 64 3.89 18.01 -9.86
CA HIS A 64 4.03 18.02 -8.41
C HIS A 64 3.49 19.29 -7.74
N ALA A 65 2.75 20.13 -8.46
CA ALA A 65 2.11 21.30 -7.84
C ALA A 65 1.12 20.85 -6.76
N ALA A 66 1.25 21.43 -5.56
CA ALA A 66 0.51 20.99 -4.37
C ALA A 66 -1.01 21.10 -4.49
N ASN A 67 -1.51 21.97 -5.37
CA ASN A 67 -2.92 22.22 -5.61
C ASN A 67 -3.47 21.60 -6.91
N ASN A 68 -2.69 20.77 -7.61
CA ASN A 68 -3.23 19.94 -8.68
C ASN A 68 -4.33 19.04 -8.15
N ASP A 69 -5.40 18.87 -8.93
CA ASP A 69 -6.36 17.81 -8.69
C ASP A 69 -5.68 16.43 -8.83
N HIS A 70 -6.25 15.43 -8.20
CA HIS A 70 -5.81 14.05 -8.34
C HIS A 70 -6.81 13.27 -9.19
N PHE A 71 -6.30 12.50 -10.15
CA PHE A 71 -7.11 11.60 -10.97
C PHE A 71 -6.62 10.16 -10.81
N ILE A 72 -7.50 9.28 -10.34
CA ILE A 72 -7.21 7.86 -10.16
C ILE A 72 -8.13 7.03 -11.05
N LEU A 73 -7.55 6.33 -12.03
CA LEU A 73 -8.28 5.34 -12.83
C LEU A 73 -8.31 4.01 -12.08
N SER A 74 -9.32 3.80 -11.22
CA SER A 74 -9.45 2.59 -10.39
C SER A 74 -9.64 1.33 -11.25
N LYS A 75 -10.45 1.42 -12.34
CA LYS A 75 -10.51 0.40 -13.40
C LYS A 75 -9.24 0.41 -14.26
N GLY A 76 -8.10 0.11 -13.67
CA GLY A 76 -6.77 0.29 -14.26
C GLY A 76 -6.55 -0.42 -15.61
N HIS A 77 -7.34 -1.44 -15.94
CA HIS A 77 -7.30 -2.09 -17.25
C HIS A 77 -7.71 -1.16 -18.40
N ALA A 78 -8.45 -0.06 -18.11
CA ALA A 78 -8.74 0.98 -19.10
C ALA A 78 -7.60 2.00 -19.28
N ALA A 79 -6.36 1.63 -18.95
CA ALA A 79 -5.15 2.46 -19.13
C ALA A 79 -5.01 3.10 -20.54
N PRO A 80 -5.42 2.47 -21.66
CA PRO A 80 -5.39 3.12 -22.95
C PRO A 80 -6.15 4.45 -22.97
N LEU A 81 -7.30 4.56 -22.29
CA LEU A 81 -8.03 5.82 -22.15
C LEU A 81 -7.22 6.90 -21.41
N LEU A 82 -6.52 6.50 -20.34
CA LEU A 82 -5.68 7.42 -19.56
C LEU A 82 -4.54 7.97 -20.41
N TYR A 83 -3.87 7.11 -21.17
CA TYR A 83 -2.77 7.54 -22.04
C TYR A 83 -3.25 8.38 -23.22
N ALA A 84 -4.42 8.06 -23.79
CA ALA A 84 -5.07 8.90 -24.79
C ALA A 84 -5.40 10.31 -24.23
N ALA A 85 -5.89 10.39 -22.98
CA ALA A 85 -6.14 11.65 -22.30
C ALA A 85 -4.84 12.45 -22.08
N TYR A 86 -3.75 11.80 -21.66
CA TYR A 86 -2.44 12.44 -21.49
C TYR A 86 -1.86 12.93 -22.84
N LYS A 87 -2.06 12.18 -23.92
CA LYS A 87 -1.72 12.65 -25.28
C LYS A 87 -2.53 13.89 -25.65
N ALA A 88 -3.84 13.85 -25.48
CA ALA A 88 -4.71 14.99 -25.77
C ALA A 88 -4.38 16.24 -24.95
N ALA A 89 -3.90 16.06 -23.71
CA ALA A 89 -3.38 17.14 -22.86
C ALA A 89 -1.96 17.59 -23.23
N GLY A 90 -1.29 16.96 -24.21
CA GLY A 90 0.08 17.27 -24.59
C GLY A 90 1.14 16.82 -23.57
N ALA A 91 0.78 15.93 -22.64
CA ALA A 91 1.67 15.44 -21.58
C ALA A 91 2.58 14.29 -22.07
N ILE A 92 2.13 13.52 -23.05
CA ILE A 92 2.92 12.51 -23.77
C ILE A 92 2.74 12.68 -25.28
N SER A 93 3.69 12.19 -26.07
CA SER A 93 3.55 12.22 -27.54
C SER A 93 2.76 11.04 -28.08
N ASP A 94 2.31 11.13 -29.35
CA ASP A 94 1.66 10.01 -30.03
C ASP A 94 2.59 8.80 -30.14
N GLU A 95 3.87 9.05 -30.47
CA GLU A 95 4.89 8.01 -30.58
C GLU A 95 5.08 7.29 -29.24
N GLU A 96 5.08 8.04 -28.12
CA GLU A 96 5.19 7.44 -26.80
C GLU A 96 3.94 6.61 -26.47
N MET A 97 2.72 7.12 -26.70
CA MET A 97 1.49 6.37 -26.48
C MET A 97 1.47 5.05 -27.26
N MET A 98 1.99 5.05 -28.49
CA MET A 98 2.08 3.86 -29.35
C MET A 98 3.14 2.84 -28.86
N THR A 99 3.85 3.10 -27.76
CA THR A 99 4.71 2.12 -27.10
C THR A 99 4.00 1.29 -26.02
N LEU A 100 2.66 1.35 -25.95
CA LEU A 100 1.85 0.59 -25.00
C LEU A 100 2.32 -0.86 -24.90
N ARG A 101 2.62 -1.32 -23.68
CA ARG A 101 3.06 -2.70 -23.35
C ARG A 101 4.36 -3.15 -24.02
N LYS A 102 5.15 -2.28 -24.63
CA LYS A 102 6.48 -2.63 -25.12
C LYS A 102 7.48 -2.69 -23.96
N PHE A 103 8.41 -3.64 -24.06
CA PHE A 103 9.45 -3.77 -23.03
C PHE A 103 10.25 -2.46 -22.88
N GLY A 104 10.39 -1.99 -21.63
CA GLY A 104 11.08 -0.74 -21.30
C GLY A 104 10.28 0.55 -21.53
N SER A 105 9.02 0.45 -21.96
CA SER A 105 8.13 1.60 -22.08
C SER A 105 7.56 2.04 -20.73
N ARG A 106 7.32 3.35 -20.57
CA ARG A 106 6.56 3.88 -19.43
C ARG A 106 5.04 3.73 -19.60
N ILE A 107 4.60 3.37 -20.80
CA ILE A 107 3.19 3.17 -21.16
C ILE A 107 2.82 1.71 -20.87
N GLU A 108 2.64 1.43 -19.59
CA GLU A 108 2.38 0.09 -19.06
C GLU A 108 0.96 -0.41 -19.35
N GLY A 109 0.74 -1.71 -19.21
CA GLY A 109 -0.57 -2.33 -19.44
C GLY A 109 -1.66 -1.91 -18.45
N HIS A 110 -1.25 -1.44 -17.28
CA HIS A 110 -2.05 -0.81 -16.23
C HIS A 110 -1.26 0.38 -15.68
N PRO A 111 -1.90 1.42 -15.14
CA PRO A 111 -1.20 2.59 -14.64
C PRO A 111 -0.23 2.25 -13.51
N VAL A 112 0.98 2.78 -13.59
CA VAL A 112 1.99 2.74 -12.52
C VAL A 112 2.65 4.13 -12.42
N PRO A 113 3.14 4.55 -11.25
CA PRO A 113 3.69 5.89 -11.03
C PRO A 113 5.10 6.08 -11.61
N ILE A 114 5.37 5.48 -12.76
CA ILE A 114 6.53 5.78 -13.60
C ILE A 114 6.30 7.04 -14.46
N LEU A 115 5.03 7.33 -14.75
CA LEU A 115 4.61 8.61 -15.28
C LEU A 115 4.33 9.56 -14.12
N PRO A 116 4.84 10.81 -14.13
CA PRO A 116 4.67 11.74 -13.02
C PRO A 116 3.21 12.22 -12.81
N TYR A 117 2.31 11.83 -13.71
CA TYR A 117 0.88 12.14 -13.68
C TYR A 117 0.04 11.02 -13.06
N VAL A 118 0.67 9.91 -12.68
CA VAL A 118 0.03 8.73 -12.08
C VAL A 118 0.42 8.65 -10.62
N ASP A 119 -0.53 8.87 -9.73
CA ASP A 119 -0.28 8.88 -8.29
C ASP A 119 0.09 7.49 -7.74
N VAL A 120 -0.63 6.45 -8.21
CA VAL A 120 -0.53 5.09 -7.68
C VAL A 120 -0.77 4.04 -8.77
N ALA A 121 -0.23 2.85 -8.57
CA ALA A 121 -0.52 1.70 -9.41
C ALA A 121 -1.96 1.24 -9.18
N THR A 122 -2.66 0.96 -10.29
CA THR A 122 -3.99 0.36 -10.28
C THR A 122 -4.05 -0.84 -11.21
N GLY A 123 -5.17 -1.60 -11.17
CA GLY A 123 -5.33 -2.80 -11.99
C GLY A 123 -5.70 -4.03 -11.17
N SER A 124 -5.27 -4.13 -9.91
CA SER A 124 -5.96 -4.93 -8.91
C SER A 124 -7.18 -4.13 -8.48
N LEU A 125 -8.37 -4.60 -8.88
CA LEU A 125 -9.62 -3.84 -8.74
C LEU A 125 -9.97 -3.62 -7.26
N GLY A 126 -10.71 -2.54 -6.98
CA GLY A 126 -11.15 -2.19 -5.63
C GLY A 126 -10.15 -1.35 -4.83
N GLN A 127 -9.05 -0.87 -5.42
CA GLN A 127 -8.01 -0.16 -4.68
C GLN A 127 -7.98 1.35 -4.92
N GLY A 128 -8.31 1.80 -6.14
CA GLY A 128 -8.17 3.21 -6.50
C GLY A 128 -9.06 4.14 -5.66
N LEU A 129 -10.29 3.75 -5.37
CA LEU A 129 -11.20 4.55 -4.54
C LEU A 129 -10.73 4.64 -3.08
N PRO A 130 -10.40 3.53 -2.39
CA PRO A 130 -9.84 3.57 -1.04
C PRO A 130 -8.57 4.41 -0.93
N ILE A 131 -7.67 4.37 -1.93
CA ILE A 131 -6.48 5.24 -1.97
C ILE A 131 -6.89 6.71 -2.16
N GLY A 132 -7.85 6.97 -3.05
CA GLY A 132 -8.42 8.31 -3.25
C GLY A 132 -9.00 8.91 -1.97
N VAL A 133 -9.59 8.09 -1.10
CA VAL A 133 -10.04 8.52 0.24
C VAL A 133 -8.86 9.05 1.06
N GLY A 134 -7.71 8.36 1.05
CA GLY A 134 -6.51 8.82 1.75
C GLY A 134 -5.97 10.16 1.21
N VAL A 135 -5.98 10.34 -0.12
CA VAL A 135 -5.60 11.61 -0.77
C VAL A 135 -6.59 12.72 -0.39
N ALA A 136 -7.88 12.42 -0.40
CA ALA A 136 -8.93 13.39 -0.05
C ALA A 136 -8.88 13.79 1.44
N LEU A 137 -8.60 12.83 2.34
CA LEU A 137 -8.34 13.10 3.76
C LEU A 137 -7.21 14.11 3.94
N ALA A 138 -6.07 13.88 3.26
CA ALA A 138 -4.96 14.81 3.31
C ALA A 138 -5.39 16.23 2.87
N GLY A 139 -6.09 16.33 1.73
CA GLY A 139 -6.56 17.60 1.20
C GLY A 139 -7.46 18.38 2.13
N GLN A 140 -8.43 17.69 2.70
CA GLN A 140 -9.46 18.36 3.51
C GLN A 140 -8.97 18.66 4.93
N TYR A 141 -8.24 17.75 5.57
CA TYR A 141 -7.90 17.87 6.99
C TYR A 141 -6.48 18.35 7.26
N LEU A 142 -5.53 17.97 6.40
CA LEU A 142 -4.12 18.29 6.61
C LEU A 142 -3.65 19.46 5.75
N ASP A 143 -3.70 19.31 4.43
CA ASP A 143 -3.25 20.34 3.47
C ASP A 143 -4.14 21.58 3.48
N LYS A 144 -5.44 21.41 3.67
CA LYS A 144 -6.47 22.44 3.54
C LYS A 144 -6.40 23.17 2.20
N LEU A 145 -6.13 22.37 1.13
CA LEU A 145 -6.04 22.84 -0.24
C LEU A 145 -7.31 22.51 -1.02
N PRO A 146 -7.67 23.31 -2.03
CA PRO A 146 -8.94 23.18 -2.73
C PRO A 146 -8.97 22.10 -3.81
N TYR A 147 -7.95 21.26 -3.92
CA TYR A 147 -7.90 20.21 -4.93
C TYR A 147 -8.98 19.14 -4.72
N ARG A 148 -9.37 18.52 -5.79
CA ARG A 148 -10.31 17.41 -5.82
C ARG A 148 -9.63 16.12 -6.16
N VAL A 149 -10.24 15.02 -5.74
CA VAL A 149 -9.86 13.66 -6.09
C VAL A 149 -10.95 13.05 -6.94
N TRP A 150 -10.66 12.83 -8.21
CA TRP A 150 -11.54 12.21 -9.19
C TRP A 150 -11.16 10.74 -9.33
N VAL A 151 -12.10 9.84 -9.11
CA VAL A 151 -11.85 8.39 -9.19
C VAL A 151 -12.84 7.74 -10.15
N VAL A 152 -12.34 7.08 -11.19
CA VAL A 152 -13.18 6.32 -12.12
C VAL A 152 -13.12 4.83 -11.81
N CYS A 153 -14.24 4.29 -11.33
CA CYS A 153 -14.44 2.88 -11.00
C CYS A 153 -15.19 2.14 -12.12
N GLY A 154 -15.00 0.84 -12.21
CA GLY A 154 -15.83 -0.03 -13.05
C GLY A 154 -17.01 -0.62 -12.25
N ASP A 155 -18.06 -1.02 -12.94
CA ASP A 155 -19.24 -1.67 -12.36
C ASP A 155 -18.92 -3.06 -11.75
N SER A 156 -18.12 -3.89 -12.44
CA SER A 156 -17.63 -5.15 -11.88
C SER A 156 -16.80 -4.94 -10.62
N GLU A 157 -16.04 -3.85 -10.57
CA GLU A 157 -15.19 -3.46 -9.44
C GLU A 157 -16.01 -3.20 -8.17
N MET A 158 -17.27 -2.82 -8.31
CA MET A 158 -18.17 -2.60 -7.18
C MET A 158 -18.52 -3.88 -6.41
N ALA A 159 -18.11 -5.06 -6.87
CA ALA A 159 -18.18 -6.31 -6.12
C ALA A 159 -17.08 -6.43 -5.05
N GLU A 160 -16.00 -5.63 -5.14
CA GLU A 160 -14.91 -5.63 -4.15
C GLU A 160 -15.35 -5.00 -2.82
N GLY A 161 -15.11 -5.73 -1.72
CA GLY A 161 -15.46 -5.25 -0.37
C GLY A 161 -14.75 -3.96 0.00
N SER A 162 -13.51 -3.79 -0.45
CA SER A 162 -12.69 -2.59 -0.22
C SER A 162 -13.30 -1.29 -0.76
N ILE A 163 -14.05 -1.37 -1.86
CA ILE A 163 -14.80 -0.21 -2.36
C ILE A 163 -15.78 0.29 -1.29
N TRP A 164 -16.47 -0.61 -0.61
CA TRP A 164 -17.46 -0.25 0.41
C TRP A 164 -16.80 0.21 1.72
N GLU A 165 -15.60 -0.29 2.06
CA GLU A 165 -14.77 0.32 3.10
C GLU A 165 -14.44 1.78 2.74
N GLY A 166 -14.07 2.05 1.48
CA GLY A 166 -13.83 3.41 0.97
C GLY A 166 -15.06 4.29 1.02
N PHE A 167 -16.22 3.77 0.62
CA PHE A 167 -17.50 4.50 0.72
C PHE A 167 -17.82 4.88 2.15
N ASP A 168 -17.67 3.96 3.09
CA ASP A 168 -17.91 4.20 4.50
C ASP A 168 -16.98 5.29 5.06
N LYS A 169 -15.67 5.19 4.81
CA LYS A 169 -14.72 6.14 5.38
C LYS A 169 -14.82 7.53 4.74
N ALA A 170 -15.06 7.62 3.43
CA ALA A 170 -15.28 8.93 2.79
C ALA A 170 -16.49 9.65 3.38
N SER A 171 -17.57 8.92 3.64
CA SER A 171 -18.77 9.46 4.30
C SER A 171 -18.52 9.80 5.75
N HIS A 172 -17.88 8.89 6.53
CA HIS A 172 -17.56 9.12 7.94
C HIS A 172 -16.78 10.43 8.14
N TYR A 173 -15.79 10.67 7.26
CA TYR A 173 -14.98 11.90 7.28
C TYR A 173 -15.59 13.03 6.47
N GLN A 174 -16.81 12.91 5.94
CA GLN A 174 -17.50 13.93 5.16
C GLN A 174 -16.61 14.58 4.08
N LEU A 175 -15.92 13.74 3.29
CA LEU A 175 -14.95 14.19 2.31
C LEU A 175 -15.65 14.85 1.12
N SER A 176 -15.80 16.17 1.13
CA SER A 176 -16.45 16.93 0.07
C SER A 176 -15.57 17.15 -1.18
N ASN A 177 -14.32 16.73 -1.11
CA ASN A 177 -13.33 16.88 -2.18
C ASN A 177 -13.07 15.58 -2.96
N ILE A 178 -13.82 14.48 -2.69
CA ILE A 178 -13.74 13.25 -3.50
C ILE A 178 -15.00 13.05 -4.34
N ILE A 179 -14.80 12.71 -5.61
CA ILE A 179 -15.85 12.42 -6.58
C ILE A 179 -15.55 11.06 -7.22
N ALA A 180 -16.39 10.07 -6.92
CA ALA A 180 -16.34 8.77 -7.57
C ALA A 180 -17.25 8.75 -8.80
N ILE A 181 -16.79 8.19 -9.90
CA ILE A 181 -17.56 7.98 -11.13
C ILE A 181 -17.60 6.49 -11.39
N ILE A 182 -18.79 5.88 -11.36
CA ILE A 182 -18.97 4.46 -11.68
C ILE A 182 -19.36 4.36 -13.15
N ASP A 183 -18.48 3.78 -13.97
CA ASP A 183 -18.73 3.46 -15.38
C ASP A 183 -19.54 2.17 -15.47
N VAL A 184 -20.88 2.31 -15.49
CA VAL A 184 -21.82 1.17 -15.50
C VAL A 184 -22.08 0.75 -16.94
N ASN A 185 -21.13 -0.01 -17.51
CA ASN A 185 -21.22 -0.52 -18.89
C ASN A 185 -21.78 -1.95 -18.97
N ARG A 186 -22.19 -2.54 -17.86
CA ARG A 186 -22.80 -3.85 -17.61
C ARG A 186 -21.98 -5.08 -17.99
N LEU A 187 -20.90 -4.98 -18.72
CA LEU A 187 -20.16 -6.14 -19.23
C LEU A 187 -18.82 -6.32 -18.49
N GLY A 188 -18.72 -7.39 -17.73
CA GLY A 188 -17.49 -7.87 -17.10
C GLY A 188 -16.57 -8.62 -18.08
N GLN A 189 -15.69 -9.43 -17.54
CA GLN A 189 -14.79 -10.27 -18.35
C GLN A 189 -15.54 -11.45 -18.98
N ARG A 190 -16.57 -11.97 -18.31
CA ARG A 190 -17.41 -13.09 -18.76
C ARG A 190 -18.88 -12.75 -18.60
N GLY A 191 -19.45 -12.04 -19.57
CA GLY A 191 -20.86 -11.72 -19.54
C GLY A 191 -21.21 -10.52 -18.66
N GLU A 192 -22.45 -10.46 -18.24
CA GLU A 192 -23.04 -9.34 -17.52
C GLU A 192 -22.50 -9.24 -16.08
N THR A 193 -22.35 -8.01 -15.59
CA THR A 193 -21.97 -7.73 -14.20
C THR A 193 -23.16 -8.00 -13.26
N ASP A 194 -22.89 -8.13 -11.95
CA ASP A 194 -23.87 -8.49 -10.91
C ASP A 194 -25.19 -7.68 -10.99
N LEU A 195 -25.09 -6.38 -11.20
CA LEU A 195 -26.23 -5.48 -11.28
C LEU A 195 -26.57 -5.02 -12.72
N GLY A 196 -25.76 -5.38 -13.71
CA GLY A 196 -25.97 -4.93 -15.10
C GLY A 196 -26.13 -3.42 -15.20
N TRP A 197 -27.15 -2.95 -15.89
CA TRP A 197 -27.52 -1.53 -16.00
C TRP A 197 -28.48 -1.03 -14.91
N ASN A 198 -28.61 -1.72 -13.80
CA ASN A 198 -29.46 -1.26 -12.71
C ASN A 198 -28.78 -0.12 -11.92
N ILE A 199 -28.72 1.07 -12.53
CA ILE A 199 -28.09 2.26 -11.94
C ILE A 199 -28.75 2.68 -10.62
N ASP A 200 -30.07 2.45 -10.49
CA ASP A 200 -30.82 2.73 -9.25
C ASP A 200 -30.26 1.93 -8.05
N ALA A 201 -29.86 0.68 -8.28
CA ALA A 201 -29.29 -0.16 -7.22
C ALA A 201 -27.91 0.37 -6.77
N TYR A 202 -27.05 0.80 -7.71
CA TYR A 202 -25.78 1.44 -7.37
C TYR A 202 -26.01 2.75 -6.61
N ALA A 203 -26.94 3.59 -7.07
CA ALA A 203 -27.28 4.85 -6.41
C ALA A 203 -27.85 4.63 -5.02
N ALA A 204 -28.74 3.64 -4.85
CA ALA A 204 -29.30 3.29 -3.53
C ALA A 204 -28.20 2.85 -2.54
N ARG A 205 -27.25 2.02 -2.99
CA ARG A 205 -26.08 1.62 -2.18
C ARG A 205 -25.25 2.86 -1.80
N ALA A 206 -24.90 3.73 -2.75
CA ALA A 206 -24.12 4.94 -2.48
C ALA A 206 -24.82 5.85 -1.46
N ARG A 207 -26.13 6.07 -1.61
CA ARG A 207 -26.94 6.86 -0.66
C ARG A 207 -26.99 6.21 0.74
N ALA A 208 -27.05 4.88 0.81
CA ALA A 208 -27.05 4.16 2.09
C ALA A 208 -25.73 4.35 2.85
N PHE A 209 -24.62 4.55 2.14
CA PHE A 209 -23.33 4.94 2.71
C PHE A 209 -23.17 6.45 2.95
N GLY A 210 -24.22 7.25 2.73
CA GLY A 210 -24.19 8.70 2.98
C GLY A 210 -23.59 9.56 1.86
N TRP A 211 -23.44 9.01 0.65
CA TRP A 211 -22.94 9.76 -0.50
C TRP A 211 -24.07 10.51 -1.23
N ASN A 212 -23.77 11.68 -1.77
CA ASN A 212 -24.58 12.31 -2.79
C ASN A 212 -24.47 11.48 -4.08
N ALA A 213 -25.57 10.83 -4.50
CA ALA A 213 -25.57 9.97 -5.67
C ALA A 213 -26.34 10.63 -6.83
N ILE A 214 -25.66 10.78 -7.99
CA ILE A 214 -26.18 11.40 -9.20
C ILE A 214 -26.19 10.35 -10.33
N GLU A 215 -27.35 10.05 -10.85
CA GLU A 215 -27.54 9.07 -11.92
C GLU A 215 -27.61 9.78 -13.29
N ILE A 216 -26.82 9.32 -14.26
CA ILE A 216 -26.76 9.93 -15.59
C ILE A 216 -26.69 8.89 -16.70
N ASP A 217 -27.08 9.33 -17.89
CA ASP A 217 -26.65 8.74 -19.14
C ASP A 217 -25.21 9.17 -19.42
N GLY A 218 -24.27 8.24 -19.33
CA GLY A 218 -22.83 8.48 -19.45
C GLY A 218 -22.34 8.76 -20.87
N HIS A 219 -23.23 8.80 -21.87
CA HIS A 219 -22.94 9.22 -23.23
C HIS A 219 -23.60 10.56 -23.59
N ASN A 220 -24.39 11.14 -22.69
CA ASN A 220 -24.96 12.47 -22.87
C ASN A 220 -24.04 13.53 -22.24
N LEU A 221 -23.29 14.26 -23.08
CA LEU A 221 -22.29 15.24 -22.65
C LEU A 221 -22.86 16.35 -21.78
N GLU A 222 -24.11 16.79 -22.05
CA GLU A 222 -24.78 17.83 -21.27
C GLU A 222 -25.15 17.31 -19.86
N LYS A 223 -25.57 16.04 -19.73
CA LYS A 223 -25.84 15.42 -18.44
C LYS A 223 -24.57 15.19 -17.65
N ILE A 224 -23.48 14.81 -18.32
CA ILE A 224 -22.15 14.66 -17.68
C ILE A 224 -21.71 16.03 -17.12
N ASP A 225 -21.79 17.08 -17.93
CA ASP A 225 -21.45 18.45 -17.52
C ASP A 225 -22.27 18.92 -16.30
N ALA A 226 -23.58 18.71 -16.35
CA ALA A 226 -24.47 19.06 -15.25
C ALA A 226 -24.15 18.29 -13.96
N ALA A 227 -23.80 17.00 -14.05
CA ALA A 227 -23.44 16.16 -12.92
C ALA A 227 -22.11 16.59 -12.29
N TYR A 228 -21.09 16.88 -13.10
CA TYR A 228 -19.81 17.38 -12.60
C TYR A 228 -19.94 18.75 -11.94
N ALA A 229 -20.72 19.66 -12.55
CA ALA A 229 -21.03 20.96 -11.94
C ALA A 229 -21.79 20.82 -10.60
N ALA A 230 -22.69 19.86 -10.50
CA ALA A 230 -23.42 19.59 -9.26
C ALA A 230 -22.46 19.00 -8.18
N ALA A 231 -21.59 18.06 -8.57
CA ALA A 231 -20.60 17.47 -7.68
C ALA A 231 -19.61 18.54 -7.14
N GLU A 232 -19.15 19.46 -7.98
CA GLU A 232 -18.27 20.56 -7.52
C GLU A 232 -18.94 21.50 -6.50
N LYS A 233 -20.24 21.69 -6.61
CA LYS A 233 -21.01 22.56 -5.71
C LYS A 233 -21.39 21.89 -4.39
N PHE A 234 -21.51 20.57 -4.38
CA PHE A 234 -21.87 19.85 -3.17
C PHE A 234 -20.72 19.84 -2.17
N LYS A 235 -21.00 20.24 -0.91
CA LYS A 235 -20.00 20.41 0.16
C LYS A 235 -20.30 19.63 1.43
N ASP A 236 -21.43 18.94 1.47
CA ASP A 236 -21.89 18.24 2.68
C ASP A 236 -21.39 16.78 2.77
N GLY A 237 -20.49 16.39 1.86
CA GLY A 237 -19.90 15.06 1.84
C GLY A 237 -19.41 14.63 0.46
N PRO A 238 -19.09 13.35 0.28
CA PRO A 238 -18.59 12.80 -0.98
C PRO A 238 -19.70 12.67 -2.03
N THR A 239 -19.33 12.75 -3.31
CA THR A 239 -20.27 12.57 -4.44
C THR A 239 -19.92 11.35 -5.27
N CYS A 240 -20.93 10.53 -5.58
CA CYS A 240 -20.85 9.41 -6.49
C CYS A 240 -21.72 9.67 -7.73
N ILE A 241 -21.13 9.63 -8.92
CA ILE A 241 -21.81 9.76 -10.20
C ILE A 241 -21.93 8.35 -10.79
N ILE A 242 -23.16 7.89 -10.98
CA ILE A 242 -23.47 6.58 -11.56
C ILE A 242 -23.82 6.78 -13.03
N ALA A 243 -22.87 6.50 -13.89
CA ALA A 243 -22.98 6.75 -15.33
C ALA A 243 -23.32 5.46 -16.08
N ARG A 244 -24.53 5.38 -16.61
CA ARG A 244 -24.89 4.28 -17.52
C ARG A 244 -24.18 4.48 -18.84
N THR A 245 -23.38 3.51 -19.25
CA THR A 245 -22.59 3.53 -20.48
C THR A 245 -22.74 2.22 -21.27
N ASP A 246 -22.18 2.20 -22.47
CA ASP A 246 -22.08 1.03 -23.33
C ASP A 246 -20.62 0.63 -23.52
N LYS A 247 -20.25 -0.60 -23.20
CA LYS A 247 -18.93 -1.12 -23.47
C LYS A 247 -18.65 -1.18 -24.97
N GLY A 248 -17.56 -0.55 -25.42
CA GLY A 248 -17.26 -0.46 -26.87
C GLY A 248 -18.12 0.55 -27.61
N HIS A 249 -18.65 1.58 -26.92
CA HIS A 249 -19.51 2.61 -27.48
C HIS A 249 -18.95 3.27 -28.74
N GLY A 250 -19.82 3.54 -29.72
CA GLY A 250 -19.51 4.23 -30.97
C GLY A 250 -19.10 3.31 -32.12
N VAL A 251 -18.92 2.00 -31.89
CA VAL A 251 -18.56 1.02 -32.92
C VAL A 251 -19.59 -0.12 -32.97
N SER A 252 -20.25 -0.30 -34.10
CA SER A 252 -21.43 -1.16 -34.25
C SER A 252 -21.18 -2.63 -33.88
N PHE A 253 -20.02 -3.19 -34.22
CA PHE A 253 -19.67 -4.58 -33.93
C PHE A 253 -19.05 -4.78 -32.54
N LEU A 254 -18.76 -3.70 -31.79
CA LEU A 254 -18.21 -3.73 -30.42
C LEU A 254 -19.24 -3.35 -29.37
N SER A 255 -20.08 -2.35 -29.68
CA SER A 255 -20.97 -1.73 -28.70
C SER A 255 -21.89 -2.74 -28.07
N ASN A 256 -21.75 -2.85 -26.73
CA ASN A 256 -22.56 -3.73 -25.90
C ASN A 256 -22.51 -5.23 -26.30
N LYS A 257 -21.36 -5.68 -26.85
CA LYS A 257 -21.12 -7.06 -27.25
C LYS A 257 -20.19 -7.78 -26.28
N GLU A 258 -20.55 -8.99 -25.90
CA GLU A 258 -19.71 -9.89 -25.13
C GLU A 258 -18.47 -10.36 -25.92
N GLY A 259 -17.45 -10.86 -25.19
CA GLY A 259 -16.25 -11.45 -25.78
C GLY A 259 -15.18 -10.46 -26.24
N TRP A 260 -15.36 -9.16 -25.97
CA TRP A 260 -14.39 -8.11 -26.30
C TRP A 260 -13.60 -7.56 -25.10
N HIS A 261 -13.84 -8.09 -23.91
CA HIS A 261 -13.05 -7.67 -22.75
C HIS A 261 -11.60 -8.16 -22.88
N GLY A 262 -10.64 -7.25 -22.80
CA GLY A 262 -9.21 -7.58 -22.89
C GLY A 262 -8.74 -8.03 -24.28
N LYS A 263 -9.55 -7.83 -25.32
CA LYS A 263 -9.24 -8.24 -26.69
C LYS A 263 -8.98 -7.01 -27.56
N ALA A 264 -7.75 -6.89 -28.07
CA ALA A 264 -7.39 -5.90 -29.06
C ALA A 264 -8.02 -6.21 -30.41
N LEU A 265 -8.25 -5.19 -31.23
CA LEU A 265 -8.68 -5.33 -32.61
C LEU A 265 -7.49 -5.72 -33.50
N ASN A 266 -7.75 -6.46 -34.57
CA ASN A 266 -6.80 -6.58 -35.68
C ASN A 266 -6.80 -5.30 -36.53
N ALA A 267 -5.86 -5.18 -37.48
CA ALA A 267 -5.72 -3.98 -38.31
C ALA A 267 -6.96 -3.61 -39.13
N ASP A 268 -7.65 -4.61 -39.71
CA ASP A 268 -8.86 -4.37 -40.51
C ASP A 268 -10.02 -3.92 -39.61
N GLN A 269 -10.24 -4.59 -38.49
CA GLN A 269 -11.24 -4.20 -37.49
C GLN A 269 -10.98 -2.80 -36.93
N ALA A 270 -9.70 -2.47 -36.63
CA ALA A 270 -9.34 -1.14 -36.16
C ALA A 270 -9.66 -0.07 -37.22
N LYS A 271 -9.34 -0.32 -38.47
CA LYS A 271 -9.67 0.59 -39.59
C LYS A 271 -11.17 0.81 -39.71
N GLU A 272 -11.97 -0.26 -39.63
CA GLU A 272 -13.44 -0.19 -39.67
C GLU A 272 -13.97 0.61 -38.46
N ALA A 273 -13.51 0.31 -37.26
CA ALA A 273 -13.91 0.99 -36.04
C ALA A 273 -13.56 2.49 -36.06
N ILE A 274 -12.37 2.85 -36.53
CA ILE A 274 -11.93 4.25 -36.66
C ILE A 274 -12.81 4.99 -37.71
N ALA A 275 -13.18 4.33 -38.80
CA ALA A 275 -14.08 4.92 -39.79
C ALA A 275 -15.48 5.19 -39.22
N GLU A 276 -16.05 4.26 -38.41
CA GLU A 276 -17.33 4.47 -37.73
C GLU A 276 -17.27 5.63 -36.71
N LEU A 277 -16.12 5.84 -36.08
CA LEU A 277 -15.88 6.93 -35.12
C LEU A 277 -15.59 8.30 -35.78
N GLY A 278 -15.67 8.40 -37.11
CA GLY A 278 -15.50 9.65 -37.84
C GLY A 278 -14.13 9.87 -38.49
N GLY A 279 -13.23 8.88 -38.42
CA GLY A 279 -11.87 8.97 -38.95
C GLY A 279 -10.86 9.49 -37.93
N ASP A 280 -9.65 9.80 -38.38
CA ASP A 280 -8.57 10.26 -37.49
C ASP A 280 -8.84 11.67 -36.97
N HIS A 281 -8.83 11.82 -35.66
CA HIS A 281 -8.79 13.09 -34.95
C HIS A 281 -7.42 13.28 -34.32
N ASN A 282 -6.95 14.50 -34.23
CA ASN A 282 -5.68 14.83 -33.55
C ASN A 282 -5.77 16.22 -32.90
N ILE A 283 -6.67 16.32 -31.93
CA ILE A 283 -6.84 17.56 -31.17
C ILE A 283 -5.96 17.53 -29.91
N THR A 284 -5.46 18.68 -29.56
CA THR A 284 -4.83 18.93 -28.26
C THR A 284 -5.68 19.91 -27.49
N ILE A 285 -5.91 19.66 -26.22
CA ILE A 285 -6.66 20.55 -25.36
C ILE A 285 -5.76 21.17 -24.31
N GLN A 286 -6.12 22.38 -23.92
CA GLN A 286 -5.49 23.02 -22.79
C GLN A 286 -6.28 22.69 -21.51
N VAL A 287 -5.73 21.82 -20.68
CA VAL A 287 -6.31 21.50 -19.38
C VAL A 287 -6.22 22.72 -18.45
N HIS A 288 -7.27 22.98 -17.71
CA HIS A 288 -7.29 24.10 -16.76
C HIS A 288 -6.23 23.89 -15.69
N LYS A 289 -5.39 24.90 -15.46
CA LYS A 289 -4.47 24.89 -14.34
C LYS A 289 -5.19 25.21 -13.04
N PRO A 290 -4.73 24.66 -11.90
CA PRO A 290 -5.23 25.10 -10.61
C PRO A 290 -4.90 26.59 -10.39
N GLU A 291 -5.68 27.25 -9.57
CA GLU A 291 -5.34 28.60 -9.12
C GLU A 291 -3.96 28.59 -8.46
N SER A 292 -3.26 29.73 -8.54
CA SER A 292 -1.92 29.84 -7.94
C SER A 292 -1.99 29.52 -6.43
N GLY A 293 -1.24 28.51 -6.02
CA GLY A 293 -1.18 27.99 -4.67
C GLY A 293 0.25 27.77 -4.18
N PRO A 294 0.44 27.07 -3.08
CA PRO A 294 1.77 26.77 -2.57
C PRO A 294 2.63 26.10 -3.63
N THR A 295 3.88 26.51 -3.75
CA THR A 295 4.83 25.98 -4.75
C THR A 295 5.58 24.73 -4.28
N HIS A 296 5.33 24.26 -3.05
CA HIS A 296 6.03 23.12 -2.46
C HIS A 296 5.28 21.79 -2.69
N THR A 297 6.05 20.73 -2.80
CA THR A 297 5.58 19.36 -3.04
C THR A 297 5.62 18.50 -1.76
N GLY A 298 5.46 19.08 -0.63
CA GLY A 298 5.51 18.40 0.66
C GLY A 298 4.25 18.65 1.48
N PRO A 299 4.19 18.12 2.70
CA PRO A 299 3.09 18.38 3.61
C PRO A 299 2.84 19.88 3.77
N ALA A 300 1.59 20.30 3.54
CA ALA A 300 1.20 21.71 3.61
C ALA A 300 0.88 22.18 5.04
N ILE A 301 1.13 21.36 6.06
CA ILE A 301 0.84 21.70 7.45
C ILE A 301 1.67 22.91 7.88
N ALA A 302 0.99 23.94 8.33
CA ALA A 302 1.64 25.16 8.82
C ALA A 302 2.39 24.88 10.14
N GLY A 303 3.63 25.36 10.23
CA GLY A 303 4.45 25.24 11.44
C GLY A 303 5.87 24.79 11.16
N THR A 304 6.60 24.52 12.23
CA THR A 304 7.97 24.00 12.16
C THR A 304 8.07 22.72 12.97
N SER A 305 8.61 21.65 12.35
CA SER A 305 8.90 20.41 13.08
C SER A 305 9.85 20.68 14.23
N GLN A 306 9.57 20.06 15.38
CA GLN A 306 10.45 20.12 16.54
C GLN A 306 11.40 18.93 16.53
N PRO A 307 12.57 19.01 17.22
CA PRO A 307 13.45 17.87 17.40
C PRO A 307 12.72 16.70 18.05
N VAL A 308 12.89 15.50 17.49
CA VAL A 308 12.32 14.28 18.05
C VAL A 308 13.14 13.86 19.28
N GLN A 309 12.47 13.69 20.40
CA GLN A 309 13.07 13.18 21.64
C GLN A 309 12.48 11.79 21.89
N LEU A 310 13.27 10.76 21.65
CA LEU A 310 12.85 9.39 21.86
C LEU A 310 12.66 9.08 23.35
N PRO A 311 11.73 8.16 23.69
CA PRO A 311 11.55 7.70 25.06
C PRO A 311 12.84 7.05 25.58
N GLN A 312 13.12 7.26 26.87
CA GLN A 312 14.27 6.69 27.56
C GLN A 312 13.82 5.53 28.44
N TYR A 313 14.46 4.38 28.29
CA TYR A 313 14.24 3.19 29.13
C TYR A 313 15.53 2.80 29.81
N LYS A 314 15.43 2.22 31.01
CA LYS A 314 16.59 1.74 31.77
C LYS A 314 16.74 0.23 31.56
N GLU A 315 17.98 -0.22 31.43
CA GLU A 315 18.29 -1.65 31.41
C GLU A 315 17.66 -2.36 32.61
N GLY A 316 16.96 -3.46 32.35
CA GLY A 316 16.22 -4.22 33.36
C GLY A 316 14.78 -3.77 33.60
N ASP A 317 14.33 -2.61 33.05
CA ASP A 317 12.91 -2.27 33.06
C ASP A 317 12.11 -3.36 32.29
N SER A 318 10.81 -3.46 32.59
CA SER A 318 9.92 -4.42 31.94
C SER A 318 8.88 -3.68 31.09
N VAL A 319 9.06 -3.66 29.77
CA VAL A 319 8.24 -2.89 28.83
C VAL A 319 7.89 -3.72 27.60
N ALA A 320 6.62 -3.72 27.17
CA ALA A 320 6.20 -4.37 25.93
C ALA A 320 6.70 -3.60 24.70
N THR A 321 7.15 -4.28 23.66
CA THR A 321 7.59 -3.64 22.42
C THR A 321 6.45 -2.84 21.75
N ARG A 322 5.18 -3.28 21.85
CA ARG A 322 4.02 -2.51 21.39
C ARG A 322 3.84 -1.18 22.15
N LYS A 323 4.16 -1.14 23.44
CA LYS A 323 4.12 0.11 24.23
C LYS A 323 5.25 1.05 23.78
N ALA A 324 6.44 0.52 23.60
CA ALA A 324 7.58 1.28 23.10
C ALA A 324 7.34 1.83 21.67
N TYR A 325 6.61 1.10 20.84
CA TYR A 325 6.12 1.60 19.56
C TYR A 325 5.24 2.84 19.73
N GLY A 326 4.23 2.77 20.61
CA GLY A 326 3.33 3.90 20.87
C GLY A 326 4.07 5.13 21.41
N ASP A 327 5.02 4.93 22.34
CA ASP A 327 5.85 6.01 22.90
C ASP A 327 6.73 6.66 21.81
N ALA A 328 7.34 5.86 20.95
CA ALA A 328 8.16 6.35 19.85
C ALA A 328 7.32 7.09 18.79
N LEU A 329 6.14 6.56 18.44
CA LEU A 329 5.20 7.22 17.53
C LEU A 329 4.73 8.56 18.10
N LEU A 330 4.42 8.62 19.39
CA LEU A 330 4.11 9.87 20.10
C LEU A 330 5.24 10.88 19.98
N ALA A 331 6.49 10.46 20.18
CA ALA A 331 7.67 11.30 20.03
C ALA A 331 7.84 11.81 18.59
N LEU A 332 7.62 10.95 17.60
CA LEU A 332 7.66 11.30 16.17
C LEU A 332 6.58 12.32 15.79
N GLY A 333 5.51 12.45 16.56
CA GLY A 333 4.52 13.51 16.38
C GLY A 333 5.08 14.94 16.50
N ALA A 334 6.31 15.12 16.99
CA ALA A 334 7.04 16.39 16.91
C ALA A 334 7.34 16.81 15.45
N ARG A 335 7.37 15.87 14.52
CA ARG A 335 7.45 16.11 13.07
C ARG A 335 6.04 16.37 12.54
N LEU A 336 5.89 17.41 11.74
CA LEU A 336 4.58 17.77 11.18
C LEU A 336 4.12 16.84 10.05
N ASP A 337 5.05 16.18 9.39
CA ASP A 337 4.78 15.24 8.30
C ASP A 337 4.32 13.86 8.77
N VAL A 338 4.49 13.53 10.05
CA VAL A 338 4.06 12.25 10.62
C VAL A 338 2.56 12.26 10.91
N VAL A 339 1.87 11.25 10.37
CA VAL A 339 0.44 11.01 10.52
C VAL A 339 0.24 9.56 10.96
N ALA A 340 -0.72 9.31 11.83
CA ALA A 340 -1.01 7.96 12.29
C ALA A 340 -2.42 7.53 11.90
N THR A 341 -2.57 6.23 11.58
CA THR A 341 -3.85 5.57 11.33
C THR A 341 -3.92 4.26 12.11
N ASP A 342 -5.11 3.85 12.54
CA ASP A 342 -5.30 2.59 13.29
C ASP A 342 -6.63 1.94 12.90
N ALA A 343 -6.71 0.61 13.02
CA ALA A 343 -7.89 -0.19 12.70
C ALA A 343 -8.68 -0.58 13.96
N GLU A 344 -9.05 0.41 14.78
CA GLU A 344 -9.87 0.25 16.01
C GLU A 344 -9.20 -0.59 17.12
N VAL A 345 -7.89 -0.71 17.08
CA VAL A 345 -7.11 -1.42 18.10
C VAL A 345 -6.04 -0.54 18.74
N SER A 346 -6.21 0.77 18.69
CA SER A 346 -5.22 1.75 19.14
C SER A 346 -4.87 1.67 20.63
N ASN A 347 -5.79 1.18 21.47
CA ASN A 347 -5.52 0.86 22.88
C ASN A 347 -4.54 -0.33 23.04
N SER A 348 -4.46 -1.20 22.07
CA SER A 348 -3.58 -2.38 22.04
C SER A 348 -2.26 -2.10 21.33
N THR A 349 -2.30 -1.34 20.24
CA THR A 349 -1.09 -0.90 19.51
C THR A 349 -0.38 0.27 20.20
N HIS A 350 -1.05 0.94 21.14
CA HIS A 350 -0.67 2.20 21.78
C HIS A 350 -0.58 3.41 20.85
N ALA A 351 -1.18 3.33 19.65
CA ALA A 351 -1.30 4.48 18.76
C ALA A 351 -2.28 5.54 19.32
N ASP A 352 -3.11 5.19 20.31
CA ASP A 352 -3.99 6.12 21.04
C ASP A 352 -3.22 7.22 21.81
N GLU A 353 -1.96 7.00 22.15
CA GLU A 353 -1.10 8.01 22.75
C GLU A 353 -0.83 9.16 21.76
N PHE A 354 -0.57 8.83 20.49
CA PHE A 354 -0.46 9.82 19.41
C PHE A 354 -1.80 10.54 19.20
N LYS A 355 -2.92 9.78 19.13
CA LYS A 355 -4.27 10.32 18.97
C LYS A 355 -4.60 11.37 20.04
N LYS A 356 -4.26 11.11 21.31
CA LYS A 356 -4.53 12.01 22.44
C LYS A 356 -3.80 13.35 22.28
N LYS A 357 -2.58 13.35 21.77
CA LYS A 357 -1.75 14.56 21.66
C LYS A 357 -1.89 15.28 20.32
N TYR A 358 -2.10 14.53 19.24
CA TYR A 358 -2.15 15.02 17.86
C TYR A 358 -3.43 14.57 17.14
N PRO A 359 -4.63 14.87 17.67
CA PRO A 359 -5.90 14.35 17.14
C PRO A 359 -6.14 14.74 15.68
N ASP A 360 -5.66 15.91 15.24
CA ASP A 360 -5.81 16.39 13.85
C ASP A 360 -4.94 15.65 12.84
N ARG A 361 -4.02 14.80 13.31
CA ARG A 361 -3.12 13.97 12.48
C ARG A 361 -3.28 12.47 12.76
N PHE A 362 -4.39 12.09 13.37
CA PHE A 362 -4.76 10.70 13.61
C PHE A 362 -6.10 10.41 12.91
N PHE A 363 -6.14 9.36 12.10
CA PHE A 363 -7.35 8.94 11.43
C PHE A 363 -7.71 7.49 11.80
N GLU A 364 -8.90 7.31 12.34
CA GLU A 364 -9.44 6.01 12.71
C GLU A 364 -10.06 5.32 11.50
N MET A 365 -9.53 4.15 11.13
CA MET A 365 -10.07 3.39 9.99
C MET A 365 -11.08 2.34 10.42
N TYR A 366 -11.28 2.16 11.73
CA TYR A 366 -12.14 1.13 12.27
C TYR A 366 -11.71 -0.27 11.78
N ILE A 367 -12.59 -1.26 11.81
CA ILE A 367 -12.26 -2.63 11.35
C ILE A 367 -12.33 -2.68 9.81
N ALA A 368 -11.40 -2.01 9.17
CA ALA A 368 -11.29 -1.89 7.71
C ALA A 368 -9.80 -1.86 7.30
N GLU A 369 -9.13 -3.01 7.35
CA GLU A 369 -7.69 -3.10 7.16
C GLU A 369 -7.24 -2.80 5.73
N GLN A 370 -8.09 -3.07 4.73
CA GLN A 370 -7.84 -2.70 3.34
C GLN A 370 -7.82 -1.18 3.18
N GLN A 371 -8.80 -0.49 3.79
CA GLN A 371 -8.84 0.97 3.82
C GLN A 371 -7.68 1.55 4.64
N LEU A 372 -7.28 0.90 5.73
CA LEU A 372 -6.13 1.32 6.55
C LEU A 372 -4.87 1.48 5.70
N VAL A 373 -4.52 0.44 4.94
CA VAL A 373 -3.33 0.45 4.06
C VAL A 373 -3.53 1.45 2.91
N SER A 374 -4.73 1.48 2.30
CA SER A 374 -5.04 2.41 1.21
C SER A 374 -4.95 3.87 1.65
N THR A 375 -5.44 4.18 2.86
CA THR A 375 -5.33 5.52 3.44
C THR A 375 -3.88 5.92 3.63
N ALA A 376 -3.03 5.02 4.15
CA ALA A 376 -1.60 5.27 4.27
C ALA A 376 -0.96 5.58 2.91
N VAL A 377 -1.30 4.82 1.85
CA VAL A 377 -0.81 5.09 0.49
C VAL A 377 -1.29 6.46 0.00
N GLY A 378 -2.55 6.82 0.20
CA GLY A 378 -3.08 8.12 -0.20
C GLY A 378 -2.45 9.30 0.55
N LEU A 379 -2.22 9.17 1.85
CA LEU A 379 -1.51 10.17 2.66
C LEU A 379 -0.07 10.36 2.16
N GLN A 380 0.61 9.26 1.80
CA GLN A 380 1.97 9.29 1.26
C GLN A 380 2.04 9.98 -0.10
N VAL A 381 1.02 9.84 -0.98
CA VAL A 381 0.93 10.59 -2.25
C VAL A 381 1.05 12.09 -2.00
N ARG A 382 0.55 12.57 -0.86
CA ARG A 382 0.67 13.97 -0.43
C ARG A 382 1.97 14.32 0.32
N GLY A 383 2.91 13.36 0.40
CA GLY A 383 4.22 13.57 1.03
C GLY A 383 4.24 13.39 2.55
N TYR A 384 3.15 12.92 3.16
CA TYR A 384 3.13 12.58 4.59
C TYR A 384 3.86 11.27 4.86
N VAL A 385 4.26 11.08 6.11
CA VAL A 385 4.89 9.86 6.63
C VAL A 385 3.85 9.12 7.48
N PRO A 386 3.00 8.28 6.86
CA PRO A 386 1.93 7.59 7.57
C PRO A 386 2.45 6.37 8.31
N PHE A 387 2.05 6.24 9.58
CA PHE A 387 2.16 5.03 10.39
C PHE A 387 0.79 4.38 10.51
N ALA A 388 0.63 3.20 9.92
CA ALA A 388 -0.60 2.42 9.95
C ALA A 388 -0.45 1.23 10.89
N SER A 389 -1.32 1.15 11.89
CA SER A 389 -1.23 0.19 12.99
C SER A 389 -2.45 -0.71 13.04
N THR A 390 -2.23 -2.01 13.18
CA THR A 390 -3.24 -3.02 13.51
C THR A 390 -2.55 -4.24 14.13
N PHE A 391 -3.27 -5.34 14.36
CA PHE A 391 -2.62 -6.60 14.71
C PHE A 391 -1.90 -7.18 13.49
N ALA A 392 -0.76 -7.80 13.73
CA ALA A 392 0.05 -8.40 12.65
C ALA A 392 -0.76 -9.41 11.80
N ALA A 393 -1.60 -10.22 12.45
CA ALA A 393 -2.49 -11.16 11.79
C ALA A 393 -3.45 -10.51 10.80
N PHE A 394 -3.94 -9.30 11.10
CA PHE A 394 -4.98 -8.64 10.31
C PHE A 394 -4.44 -7.96 9.07
N PHE A 395 -3.14 -7.72 8.95
CA PHE A 395 -2.53 -7.31 7.69
C PHE A 395 -2.71 -8.35 6.58
N SER A 396 -2.96 -9.62 6.92
CA SER A 396 -3.28 -10.65 5.92
C SER A 396 -4.51 -10.31 5.09
N ARG A 397 -5.53 -9.62 5.67
CA ARG A 397 -6.71 -9.13 4.95
C ARG A 397 -6.37 -8.03 3.94
N ALA A 398 -5.34 -7.24 4.20
CA ALA A 398 -4.90 -6.14 3.36
C ALA A 398 -3.66 -6.47 2.51
N TYR A 399 -3.26 -7.74 2.38
CA TYR A 399 -1.98 -8.09 1.78
C TYR A 399 -1.87 -7.68 0.31
N ASP A 400 -2.93 -7.78 -0.50
CA ASP A 400 -2.90 -7.28 -1.88
C ASP A 400 -2.69 -5.76 -1.94
N PHE A 401 -3.21 -5.01 -0.97
CA PHE A 401 -3.00 -3.56 -0.85
C PHE A 401 -1.55 -3.23 -0.54
N VAL A 402 -0.88 -4.02 0.32
CA VAL A 402 0.56 -3.88 0.59
C VAL A 402 1.37 -4.25 -0.66
N ARG A 403 0.97 -5.29 -1.39
CA ARG A 403 1.61 -5.68 -2.66
C ARG A 403 1.51 -4.58 -3.71
N MET A 404 0.34 -3.97 -3.88
CA MET A 404 0.14 -2.87 -4.82
C MET A 404 0.83 -1.57 -4.36
N ALA A 405 0.92 -1.34 -3.05
CA ALA A 405 1.72 -0.26 -2.49
C ALA A 405 3.21 -0.42 -2.84
N ALA A 406 3.74 -1.66 -2.83
CA ALA A 406 5.11 -1.93 -3.28
C ALA A 406 5.31 -1.63 -4.77
N ILE A 407 4.36 -1.98 -5.63
CA ILE A 407 4.38 -1.63 -7.07
C ILE A 407 4.30 -0.11 -7.25
N SER A 408 3.52 0.58 -6.42
CA SER A 408 3.44 2.04 -6.38
C SER A 408 4.69 2.71 -5.81
N GLN A 409 5.67 1.94 -5.32
CA GLN A 409 6.86 2.44 -4.60
C GLN A 409 6.48 3.34 -3.41
N ALA A 410 5.39 3.02 -2.74
CA ALA A 410 4.84 3.83 -1.67
C ALA A 410 5.75 3.85 -0.42
N ASN A 411 5.85 5.00 0.21
CA ASN A 411 6.62 5.20 1.45
C ASN A 411 5.67 5.15 2.65
N ILE A 412 5.33 3.96 3.12
CA ILE A 412 4.41 3.74 4.24
C ILE A 412 5.06 2.93 5.37
N ARG A 413 4.56 3.11 6.60
CA ARG A 413 5.06 2.49 7.82
C ARG A 413 3.96 1.63 8.42
N LEU A 414 4.18 0.33 8.48
CA LEU A 414 3.22 -0.65 8.97
C LEU A 414 3.68 -1.18 10.33
N SER A 415 2.80 -1.14 11.32
CA SER A 415 3.08 -1.70 12.65
C SER A 415 2.12 -2.84 12.94
N GLY A 416 2.64 -4.07 12.93
CA GLY A 416 1.92 -5.29 13.27
C GLY A 416 2.10 -5.66 14.74
N SER A 417 1.08 -5.44 15.55
CA SER A 417 1.09 -5.79 16.96
C SER A 417 0.58 -7.20 17.21
N HIS A 418 0.79 -7.73 18.41
CA HIS A 418 0.26 -9.04 18.84
C HIS A 418 0.72 -10.19 17.95
N ALA A 419 2.01 -10.25 17.62
CA ALA A 419 2.56 -11.31 16.77
C ALA A 419 3.10 -12.49 17.59
N GLY A 420 3.01 -13.69 17.04
CA GLY A 420 3.56 -14.91 17.58
C GLY A 420 2.69 -15.63 18.61
N VAL A 421 3.10 -16.83 19.00
CA VAL A 421 2.38 -17.64 20.02
C VAL A 421 2.41 -16.99 21.40
N SER A 422 3.39 -16.14 21.63
CA SER A 422 3.59 -15.43 22.91
C SER A 422 2.48 -14.43 23.27
N ILE A 423 1.51 -14.18 22.37
CA ILE A 423 0.33 -13.38 22.71
C ILE A 423 -0.60 -14.09 23.69
N GLY A 424 -0.57 -15.42 23.74
CA GLY A 424 -1.21 -16.19 24.81
C GLY A 424 -2.68 -16.54 24.53
N GLU A 425 -3.55 -16.11 25.42
CA GLU A 425 -4.92 -16.59 25.59
C GLU A 425 -5.84 -16.30 24.40
N ASP A 426 -5.53 -15.26 23.60
CA ASP A 426 -6.35 -14.85 22.43
C ASP A 426 -6.43 -15.94 21.35
N GLY A 427 -5.44 -16.82 21.31
CA GLY A 427 -5.44 -18.02 20.47
C GLY A 427 -5.01 -17.78 19.02
N PRO A 428 -5.05 -18.83 18.18
CA PRO A 428 -4.35 -18.88 16.91
C PRO A 428 -4.82 -17.86 15.86
N SER A 429 -6.09 -17.46 15.89
CA SER A 429 -6.62 -16.46 14.93
C SER A 429 -6.00 -15.06 15.09
N GLN A 430 -5.33 -14.81 16.22
CA GLN A 430 -4.70 -13.53 16.54
C GLN A 430 -3.17 -13.56 16.43
N MET A 431 -2.57 -14.74 16.27
CA MET A 431 -1.14 -14.98 16.52
C MET A 431 -0.21 -14.57 15.39
N ALA A 432 -0.61 -14.22 14.23
CA ALA A 432 0.28 -13.85 13.12
C ALA A 432 1.59 -14.68 13.08
N LEU A 433 1.53 -15.86 12.54
CA LEU A 433 2.70 -16.76 12.41
C LEU A 433 3.26 -16.81 10.98
N GLU A 434 2.72 -15.99 10.08
CA GLU A 434 3.04 -15.86 8.65
C GLU A 434 3.43 -14.43 8.24
N ASP A 435 3.35 -13.48 9.15
CA ASP A 435 3.52 -12.05 8.88
C ASP A 435 4.93 -11.70 8.35
N LEU A 436 5.98 -12.27 8.92
CA LEU A 436 7.35 -12.06 8.43
C LEU A 436 7.50 -12.59 7.00
N ALA A 437 6.97 -13.78 6.71
CA ALA A 437 7.00 -14.37 5.37
C ALA A 437 6.29 -13.48 4.34
N MET A 438 5.08 -13.02 4.64
CA MET A 438 4.30 -12.13 3.79
C MET A 438 5.07 -10.84 3.46
N MET A 439 5.61 -10.18 4.48
CA MET A 439 6.29 -8.91 4.31
C MET A 439 7.66 -9.09 3.64
N ARG A 440 8.39 -10.18 3.92
CA ARG A 440 9.66 -10.50 3.25
C ARG A 440 9.50 -10.80 1.76
N ALA A 441 8.36 -11.36 1.33
CA ALA A 441 8.11 -11.70 -0.07
C ALA A 441 8.05 -10.49 -1.01
N LEU A 442 7.78 -9.30 -0.49
CA LEU A 442 7.67 -8.06 -1.30
C LEU A 442 9.05 -7.43 -1.52
N ASN A 443 9.32 -7.00 -2.76
CA ASN A 443 10.67 -6.56 -3.16
C ASN A 443 11.19 -5.35 -2.36
N THR A 444 10.40 -4.34 -2.16
CA THR A 444 10.84 -3.04 -1.60
C THR A 444 10.56 -2.86 -0.12
N THR A 445 10.38 -3.96 0.64
CA THR A 445 10.04 -3.90 2.05
C THR A 445 11.27 -4.00 2.95
N THR A 446 11.24 -3.25 4.06
CA THR A 446 12.08 -3.45 5.24
C THR A 446 11.24 -4.15 6.31
N VAL A 447 11.78 -5.21 6.92
CA VAL A 447 11.07 -6.02 7.93
C VAL A 447 11.89 -6.07 9.21
N LEU A 448 11.30 -5.57 10.31
CA LEU A 448 11.97 -5.37 11.59
C LEU A 448 11.25 -6.13 12.71
N TYR A 449 12.02 -6.76 13.58
CA TYR A 449 11.51 -7.46 14.75
C TYR A 449 12.36 -7.15 15.99
N PRO A 450 12.11 -6.00 16.64
CA PRO A 450 12.85 -5.60 17.84
C PRO A 450 12.60 -6.52 19.02
N SER A 451 13.60 -6.63 19.90
CA SER A 451 13.58 -7.53 21.04
C SER A 451 13.27 -6.83 22.37
N ASP A 452 13.39 -5.50 22.44
CA ASP A 452 13.11 -4.71 23.63
C ASP A 452 12.59 -3.30 23.31
N ALA A 453 12.34 -2.51 24.36
CA ALA A 453 11.81 -1.17 24.21
C ALA A 453 12.78 -0.19 23.56
N VAL A 454 14.09 -0.29 23.83
CA VAL A 454 15.10 0.61 23.26
C VAL A 454 15.25 0.36 21.76
N SER A 455 15.46 -0.90 21.37
CA SER A 455 15.54 -1.27 19.95
C SER A 455 14.25 -0.89 19.19
N THR A 456 13.08 -1.06 19.82
CA THR A 456 11.80 -0.66 19.21
C THR A 456 11.77 0.85 18.95
N ALA A 457 12.08 1.67 19.94
CA ALA A 457 12.02 3.12 19.79
C ALA A 457 12.97 3.64 18.70
N HIS A 458 14.19 3.13 18.65
CA HIS A 458 15.17 3.50 17.63
C HIS A 458 14.76 3.04 16.23
N LEU A 459 14.25 1.82 16.09
CA LEU A 459 13.80 1.29 14.79
C LEU A 459 12.55 2.03 14.28
N VAL A 460 11.59 2.37 15.13
CA VAL A 460 10.43 3.19 14.78
C VAL A 460 10.86 4.58 14.30
N ALA A 461 11.83 5.19 14.96
CA ALA A 461 12.39 6.46 14.50
C ALA A 461 13.07 6.33 13.13
N ALA A 462 13.88 5.29 12.95
CA ALA A 462 14.55 5.02 11.67
C ALA A 462 13.54 4.78 10.52
N MET A 463 12.43 4.08 10.80
CA MET A 463 11.38 3.86 9.81
C MET A 463 10.85 5.16 9.22
N ALA A 464 10.76 6.24 9.99
CA ALA A 464 10.20 7.51 9.51
C ALA A 464 10.98 8.08 8.30
N ASP A 465 12.26 7.77 8.19
CA ASP A 465 13.16 8.30 7.15
C ASP A 465 13.47 7.28 6.03
N LEU A 466 12.98 6.04 6.15
CA LEU A 466 13.16 5.02 5.12
C LEU A 466 12.33 5.32 3.87
N LYS A 467 12.86 4.90 2.72
CA LYS A 467 12.10 4.83 1.47
C LYS A 467 11.50 3.43 1.31
N GLY A 468 10.34 3.37 0.67
CA GLY A 468 9.60 2.13 0.49
C GLY A 468 8.73 1.79 1.70
N ILE A 469 8.30 0.55 1.76
CA ILE A 469 7.46 0.04 2.83
C ILE A 469 8.34 -0.46 3.96
N SER A 470 8.08 -0.04 5.19
CA SER A 470 8.69 -0.63 6.37
C SER A 470 7.63 -1.27 7.26
N TYR A 471 7.90 -2.46 7.73
CA TYR A 471 7.06 -3.22 8.65
C TYR A 471 7.82 -3.49 9.95
N ILE A 472 7.22 -3.18 11.07
CA ILE A 472 7.73 -3.53 12.39
C ILE A 472 6.75 -4.48 13.09
N ARG A 473 7.30 -5.58 13.59
CA ARG A 473 6.58 -6.61 14.34
C ARG A 473 6.74 -6.35 15.83
N THR A 474 5.63 -6.23 16.57
CA THR A 474 5.66 -6.04 18.01
C THR A 474 4.87 -7.10 18.76
N THR A 475 5.21 -7.32 20.04
CA THR A 475 4.62 -8.35 20.86
C THR A 475 3.75 -7.76 21.99
N ARG A 476 2.84 -8.59 22.53
CA ARG A 476 1.92 -8.20 23.61
C ARG A 476 2.61 -8.17 24.98
N ALA A 477 3.42 -9.17 25.25
CA ALA A 477 4.02 -9.35 26.57
C ALA A 477 5.09 -8.30 26.86
N ASN A 478 5.24 -7.93 28.14
CA ASN A 478 6.38 -7.15 28.60
C ASN A 478 7.64 -8.00 28.49
N THR A 479 8.72 -7.38 28.03
CA THR A 479 10.06 -7.95 27.96
C THR A 479 11.04 -7.09 28.75
N ALA A 480 12.14 -7.68 29.20
CA ALA A 480 13.21 -6.92 29.84
C ALA A 480 13.86 -5.98 28.81
N VAL A 481 14.17 -4.77 29.23
CA VAL A 481 15.01 -3.85 28.46
C VAL A 481 16.46 -4.36 28.53
N LEU A 482 17.01 -4.66 27.35
CA LEU A 482 18.33 -5.31 27.21
C LEU A 482 19.45 -4.33 26.89
N TYR A 483 19.11 -3.19 26.31
CA TYR A 483 20.05 -2.23 25.74
C TYR A 483 20.01 -0.89 26.45
N GLY A 484 21.17 -0.24 26.53
CA GLY A 484 21.24 1.14 26.98
C GLY A 484 20.63 2.12 25.97
N PRO A 485 20.18 3.30 26.42
CA PRO A 485 19.47 4.27 25.58
C PRO A 485 20.31 4.84 24.43
N GLU A 486 21.63 4.77 24.49
CA GLU A 486 22.55 5.27 23.46
C GLU A 486 22.90 4.24 22.39
N GLU A 487 22.38 3.00 22.52
CA GLU A 487 22.62 1.95 21.53
C GLU A 487 22.04 2.28 20.17
N GLN A 488 22.76 1.92 19.11
CA GLN A 488 22.36 2.18 17.74
C GLN A 488 21.85 0.92 17.06
N PHE A 489 20.79 1.05 16.28
CA PHE A 489 20.14 -0.06 15.56
C PHE A 489 20.05 0.25 14.05
N PRO A 490 21.17 0.22 13.30
CA PRO A 490 21.15 0.46 11.87
C PRO A 490 20.30 -0.60 11.15
N ILE A 491 19.51 -0.16 10.18
CA ILE A 491 18.72 -1.06 9.34
C ILE A 491 19.66 -2.00 8.58
N GLY A 492 19.37 -3.30 8.59
CA GLY A 492 20.24 -4.32 8.03
C GLY A 492 21.33 -4.81 8.98
N GLY A 493 21.37 -4.30 10.21
CA GLY A 493 22.30 -4.75 11.25
C GLY A 493 21.70 -5.81 12.17
N SER A 494 22.55 -6.31 13.06
CA SER A 494 22.23 -7.20 14.16
C SER A 494 23.10 -6.87 15.39
N LYS A 495 22.81 -7.47 16.55
CA LYS A 495 23.62 -7.31 17.77
C LYS A 495 24.14 -8.66 18.24
N VAL A 496 25.46 -8.77 18.44
CA VAL A 496 26.05 -9.90 19.15
C VAL A 496 25.91 -9.63 20.67
N VAL A 497 24.88 -10.20 21.29
CA VAL A 497 24.54 -9.93 22.69
C VAL A 497 25.30 -10.79 23.67
N ARG A 498 25.77 -11.97 23.24
CA ARG A 498 26.66 -12.85 24.04
C ARG A 498 27.74 -13.42 23.14
N ARG A 499 28.99 -13.43 23.65
CA ARG A 499 30.15 -13.92 22.91
C ARG A 499 31.25 -14.38 23.85
N SER A 500 31.92 -15.46 23.50
CA SER A 500 33.19 -15.88 24.06
C SER A 500 34.13 -16.43 22.99
N ASP A 501 35.40 -16.60 23.31
CA ASP A 501 36.39 -17.17 22.37
C ASP A 501 36.25 -18.70 22.22
N SER A 502 35.40 -19.34 23.00
CA SER A 502 35.19 -20.79 23.01
C SER A 502 33.77 -21.18 22.62
N ASP A 503 33.04 -20.30 21.96
CA ASP A 503 31.68 -20.57 21.51
C ASP A 503 31.63 -21.78 20.56
N LYS A 504 30.69 -22.69 20.79
CA LYS A 504 30.55 -23.96 20.05
C LYS A 504 29.56 -23.85 18.88
N LEU A 505 28.65 -22.92 18.95
CA LEU A 505 27.65 -22.60 17.94
C LEU A 505 27.11 -21.17 18.14
N THR A 506 26.38 -20.68 17.16
CA THR A 506 25.66 -19.40 17.24
C THR A 506 24.16 -19.64 17.33
N ILE A 507 23.49 -19.03 18.32
CA ILE A 507 22.04 -18.93 18.41
C ILE A 507 21.63 -17.59 17.80
N VAL A 508 20.72 -17.60 16.82
CA VAL A 508 20.15 -16.41 16.19
C VAL A 508 18.68 -16.33 16.54
N ALA A 509 18.26 -15.22 17.12
CA ALA A 509 16.89 -15.01 17.56
C ALA A 509 16.49 -13.53 17.33
N ALA A 510 15.21 -13.23 17.44
CA ALA A 510 14.68 -11.87 17.38
C ALA A 510 13.39 -11.76 18.21
N GLY A 511 13.09 -10.57 18.71
CA GLY A 511 11.89 -10.35 19.51
C GLY A 511 11.86 -11.22 20.76
N ILE A 512 10.71 -11.89 20.98
CA ILE A 512 10.50 -12.70 22.20
C ILE A 512 11.48 -13.87 22.31
N THR A 513 11.87 -14.48 21.19
CA THR A 513 12.77 -15.64 21.21
C THR A 513 14.21 -15.28 21.59
N LEU A 514 14.61 -13.99 21.49
CA LEU A 514 15.89 -13.55 22.03
C LEU A 514 15.94 -13.71 23.55
N HIS A 515 14.84 -13.42 24.26
CA HIS A 515 14.78 -13.57 25.73
C HIS A 515 14.90 -15.05 26.13
N GLU A 516 14.28 -15.96 25.37
CA GLU A 516 14.44 -17.39 25.58
C GLU A 516 15.88 -17.87 25.28
N ALA A 517 16.49 -17.36 24.21
CA ALA A 517 17.90 -17.64 23.87
C ALA A 517 18.87 -17.15 24.95
N LEU A 518 18.62 -16.01 25.60
CA LEU A 518 19.43 -15.51 26.70
C LEU A 518 19.29 -16.37 27.98
N LYS A 519 18.10 -16.89 28.28
CA LYS A 519 17.90 -17.87 29.36
C LYS A 519 18.66 -19.17 29.07
N ALA A 520 18.53 -19.69 27.86
CA ALA A 520 19.26 -20.89 27.41
C ALA A 520 20.78 -20.70 27.47
N HIS A 521 21.27 -19.53 27.05
CA HIS A 521 22.69 -19.18 27.19
C HIS A 521 23.15 -19.28 28.64
N GLY A 522 22.37 -18.75 29.60
CA GLY A 522 22.69 -18.82 31.02
C GLY A 522 22.75 -20.25 31.56
N GLN A 523 21.82 -21.13 31.15
CA GLN A 523 21.82 -22.56 31.50
C GLN A 523 23.06 -23.29 30.93
N LEU A 524 23.34 -23.10 29.63
CA LEU A 524 24.48 -23.71 28.94
C LEU A 524 25.82 -23.25 29.52
N ALA A 525 25.97 -21.95 29.82
CA ALA A 525 27.18 -21.39 30.43
C ALA A 525 27.44 -21.94 31.84
N GLY A 526 26.36 -22.17 32.61
CA GLY A 526 26.45 -22.85 33.93
C GLY A 526 27.00 -24.27 33.86
N GLU A 527 26.91 -24.92 32.69
CA GLU A 527 27.44 -26.25 32.38
C GLU A 527 28.83 -26.19 31.72
N GLY A 528 29.40 -25.02 31.54
CA GLY A 528 30.66 -24.84 30.82
C GLY A 528 30.54 -25.00 29.30
N PHE A 529 29.33 -24.85 28.76
CA PHE A 529 29.04 -24.93 27.33
C PHE A 529 28.74 -23.53 26.77
N ASN A 530 29.72 -22.92 26.13
CA ASN A 530 29.62 -21.55 25.62
C ASN A 530 28.97 -21.53 24.23
N VAL A 531 28.06 -20.57 24.05
CA VAL A 531 27.37 -20.30 22.79
C VAL A 531 27.31 -18.80 22.54
N ARG A 532 27.38 -18.41 21.26
CA ARG A 532 27.13 -17.04 20.84
C ARG A 532 25.63 -16.80 20.73
N VAL A 533 25.16 -15.57 21.06
CA VAL A 533 23.76 -15.17 20.85
C VAL A 533 23.73 -13.89 20.04
N ILE A 534 22.94 -13.89 18.97
CA ILE A 534 22.73 -12.75 18.07
C ILE A 534 21.26 -12.35 18.07
N ASP A 535 21.00 -11.06 18.31
CA ASP A 535 19.72 -10.41 18.08
C ASP A 535 19.64 -9.93 16.62
N ALA A 536 18.86 -10.62 15.81
CA ALA A 536 18.64 -10.30 14.40
C ALA A 536 17.41 -9.41 14.22
N TYR A 537 17.39 -8.25 14.86
CA TYR A 537 16.28 -7.29 14.86
C TYR A 537 15.90 -6.78 13.46
N SER A 538 16.81 -6.84 12.49
CA SER A 538 16.55 -6.58 11.07
C SER A 538 16.43 -7.91 10.32
N VAL A 539 15.21 -8.31 10.01
CA VAL A 539 14.91 -9.56 9.29
C VAL A 539 15.08 -9.37 7.78
N LYS A 540 14.78 -8.17 7.29
CA LYS A 540 15.03 -7.76 5.90
C LYS A 540 15.33 -6.25 5.85
N PRO A 541 16.49 -5.85 5.34
CA PRO A 541 17.63 -6.71 4.99
C PRO A 541 18.21 -7.41 6.22
N ILE A 542 18.76 -8.62 6.01
CA ILE A 542 19.43 -9.40 7.06
C ILE A 542 20.92 -9.02 7.11
N ASP A 543 21.52 -9.06 8.31
CA ASP A 543 22.96 -8.80 8.52
C ASP A 543 23.82 -9.99 8.08
N ARG A 544 24.13 -10.02 6.79
CA ARG A 544 24.95 -11.09 6.17
C ARG A 544 26.36 -11.16 6.76
N ALA A 545 26.98 -9.99 7.01
CA ALA A 545 28.36 -9.92 7.46
C ALA A 545 28.55 -10.54 8.86
N THR A 546 27.73 -10.10 9.81
CA THR A 546 27.77 -10.62 11.18
C THR A 546 27.44 -12.11 11.24
N LEU A 547 26.45 -12.58 10.48
CA LEU A 547 26.05 -13.99 10.46
C LEU A 547 27.14 -14.87 9.85
N ARG A 548 27.77 -14.46 8.75
CA ARG A 548 28.88 -15.20 8.12
C ARG A 548 30.10 -15.26 9.04
N GLN A 549 30.47 -14.14 9.67
CA GLN A 549 31.56 -14.12 10.63
C GLN A 549 31.27 -15.04 11.83
N ALA A 550 30.06 -14.96 12.39
CA ALA A 550 29.66 -15.81 13.51
C ALA A 550 29.73 -17.30 13.15
N ALA A 551 29.26 -17.69 11.98
CA ALA A 551 29.35 -19.07 11.50
C ALA A 551 30.81 -19.55 11.41
N GLN A 552 31.71 -18.74 10.83
CA GLN A 552 33.13 -19.09 10.73
C GLN A 552 33.78 -19.27 12.13
N GLU A 553 33.48 -18.38 13.06
CA GLU A 553 34.04 -18.38 14.41
C GLU A 553 33.47 -19.49 15.31
N THR A 554 32.29 -20.05 14.98
CA THR A 554 31.59 -21.06 15.78
C THR A 554 31.47 -22.42 15.08
N GLY A 555 32.39 -22.74 14.18
CA GLY A 555 32.48 -24.05 13.52
C GLY A 555 31.34 -24.35 12.54
N GLY A 556 30.72 -23.34 11.96
CA GLY A 556 29.66 -23.48 10.98
C GLY A 556 28.33 -24.00 11.55
N LYS A 557 28.05 -23.80 12.83
CA LYS A 557 26.84 -24.30 13.50
C LYS A 557 25.94 -23.16 13.93
N ILE A 558 24.74 -23.10 13.38
CA ILE A 558 23.74 -22.06 13.67
C ILE A 558 22.42 -22.68 14.10
N LEU A 559 21.90 -22.24 15.23
CA LEU A 559 20.57 -22.54 15.73
C LEU A 559 19.71 -21.28 15.61
N VAL A 560 18.69 -21.28 14.75
CA VAL A 560 17.74 -20.17 14.64
C VAL A 560 16.52 -20.47 15.50
N VAL A 561 16.04 -19.48 16.24
CA VAL A 561 14.83 -19.61 17.07
C VAL A 561 13.86 -18.52 16.69
N GLU A 562 12.69 -18.91 16.20
CA GLU A 562 11.69 -17.97 15.69
C GLU A 562 10.27 -18.26 16.18
N ASP A 563 9.58 -17.21 16.62
CA ASP A 563 8.15 -17.24 16.96
C ASP A 563 7.33 -16.97 15.70
N HIS A 564 7.42 -17.89 14.75
CA HIS A 564 6.83 -17.83 13.40
C HIS A 564 6.72 -19.27 12.86
N TYR A 565 5.90 -19.52 11.84
CA TYR A 565 5.98 -20.80 11.11
C TYR A 565 7.35 -20.97 10.47
N VAL A 566 7.72 -22.24 10.24
CA VAL A 566 9.07 -22.63 9.78
C VAL A 566 9.45 -22.03 8.41
N ASP A 567 8.44 -21.75 7.58
CA ASP A 567 8.64 -21.29 6.21
C ASP A 567 8.57 -19.75 6.12
N GLY A 568 9.56 -19.18 5.44
CA GLY A 568 9.58 -17.76 5.08
C GLY A 568 9.97 -16.77 6.19
N GLY A 569 10.15 -17.20 7.44
CA GLY A 569 10.46 -16.37 8.59
C GLY A 569 11.94 -15.99 8.73
N LEU A 570 12.38 -15.83 10.00
CA LEU A 570 13.76 -15.47 10.35
C LEU A 570 14.74 -16.57 9.92
N GLY A 571 14.36 -17.84 10.07
CA GLY A 571 15.21 -18.96 9.69
C GLY A 571 15.59 -18.94 8.21
N ASP A 572 14.65 -18.62 7.33
CA ASP A 572 14.93 -18.47 5.90
C ASP A 572 15.74 -17.20 5.61
N ALA A 573 15.50 -16.10 6.32
CA ALA A 573 16.34 -14.91 6.21
C ALA A 573 17.81 -15.19 6.58
N VAL A 574 18.04 -16.02 7.61
CA VAL A 574 19.38 -16.46 8.01
C VAL A 574 20.01 -17.34 6.92
N LEU A 575 19.26 -18.28 6.33
CA LEU A 575 19.75 -19.08 5.21
C LEU A 575 20.14 -18.22 4.00
N ASP A 576 19.34 -17.20 3.67
CA ASP A 576 19.64 -16.24 2.60
C ASP A 576 20.95 -15.48 2.84
N ALA A 577 21.39 -15.31 4.10
CA ALA A 577 22.66 -14.65 4.40
C ALA A 577 23.88 -15.39 3.84
N PHE A 578 23.78 -16.68 3.60
CA PHE A 578 24.86 -17.53 3.09
C PHE A 578 24.76 -17.78 1.57
N ALA A 579 23.67 -17.42 0.93
CA ALA A 579 23.52 -17.49 -0.51
C ALA A 579 24.22 -16.32 -1.22
N GLY A 580 24.68 -16.49 -2.44
CA GLY A 580 25.13 -15.39 -3.30
C GLY A 580 23.96 -14.55 -3.79
N THR A 581 24.22 -13.28 -4.11
CA THR A 581 23.25 -12.35 -4.73
C THR A 581 23.88 -11.73 -5.99
N PRO A 582 23.10 -11.11 -6.89
CA PRO A 582 23.67 -10.42 -8.05
C PRO A 582 24.71 -9.35 -7.67
N ASP A 583 24.48 -8.63 -6.55
CA ASP A 583 25.37 -7.58 -6.06
C ASP A 583 26.55 -8.15 -5.24
N GLU A 584 26.40 -9.35 -4.70
CA GLU A 584 27.40 -10.09 -3.94
C GLU A 584 27.39 -11.56 -4.37
N PRO A 585 27.98 -11.87 -5.57
CA PRO A 585 27.83 -13.19 -6.19
C PRO A 585 28.57 -14.31 -5.45
N GLN A 586 29.48 -13.99 -4.53
CA GLN A 586 30.16 -14.99 -3.73
C GLN A 586 29.24 -15.46 -2.59
N ALA A 587 28.78 -16.72 -2.70
CA ALA A 587 28.25 -17.42 -1.55
C ALA A 587 29.34 -17.59 -0.46
N ALA A 588 28.94 -17.88 0.77
CA ALA A 588 29.90 -18.23 1.81
C ALA A 588 30.75 -19.44 1.35
N GLU A 589 32.06 -19.39 1.60
CA GLU A 589 33.00 -20.46 1.22
C GLU A 589 32.59 -21.83 1.81
N THR A 590 31.99 -21.80 3.01
CA THR A 590 31.46 -22.99 3.68
C THR A 590 30.04 -22.69 4.15
N LEU A 591 29.09 -23.51 3.73
CA LEU A 591 27.70 -23.41 4.21
C LEU A 591 27.63 -23.93 5.66
N PRO A 592 26.99 -23.20 6.56
CA PRO A 592 26.77 -23.67 7.93
C PRO A 592 25.71 -24.77 7.98
N THR A 593 25.77 -25.59 9.03
CA THR A 593 24.63 -26.40 9.43
C THR A 593 23.65 -25.50 10.18
N VAL A 594 22.46 -25.31 9.62
CA VAL A 594 21.41 -24.46 10.22
C VAL A 594 20.28 -25.35 10.71
N VAL A 595 19.95 -25.24 11.99
CA VAL A 595 18.78 -25.86 12.61
C VAL A 595 17.79 -24.77 12.97
N LYS A 596 16.51 -24.98 12.67
CA LYS A 596 15.43 -24.04 12.99
C LYS A 596 14.56 -24.61 14.11
N LEU A 597 14.37 -23.86 15.17
CA LEU A 597 13.28 -24.02 16.12
C LEU A 597 12.21 -22.98 15.76
N ALA A 598 11.03 -23.45 15.38
CA ALA A 598 9.95 -22.63 14.86
C ALA A 598 8.60 -23.27 15.22
N VAL A 599 7.50 -22.58 14.97
CA VAL A 599 6.16 -23.12 15.18
C VAL A 599 5.80 -24.07 14.02
N HIS A 600 5.52 -25.34 14.34
CA HIS A 600 5.24 -26.37 13.33
C HIS A 600 3.78 -26.77 13.20
N THR A 601 2.95 -26.41 14.18
CA THR A 601 1.53 -26.79 14.23
C THR A 601 0.67 -25.55 14.51
N VAL A 602 -0.61 -25.63 14.17
CA VAL A 602 -1.57 -24.60 14.57
C VAL A 602 -1.64 -24.59 16.10
N PRO A 603 -1.31 -23.46 16.78
CA PRO A 603 -1.34 -23.40 18.23
C PRO A 603 -2.77 -23.44 18.79
N THR A 604 -2.86 -23.52 20.11
CA THR A 604 -4.09 -23.36 20.87
C THR A 604 -4.04 -22.08 21.71
N SER A 605 -5.07 -21.78 22.49
CA SER A 605 -5.00 -20.81 23.57
C SER A 605 -4.25 -21.38 24.78
N GLY A 606 -3.52 -20.54 25.49
CA GLY A 606 -2.75 -20.90 26.68
C GLY A 606 -2.01 -19.69 27.22
N THR A 607 -1.26 -19.85 28.28
CA THR A 607 -0.34 -18.81 28.75
C THR A 607 0.83 -18.68 27.77
N PRO A 608 1.48 -17.53 27.66
CA PRO A 608 2.67 -17.36 26.81
C PRO A 608 3.74 -18.44 27.05
N ALA A 609 4.01 -18.81 28.31
CA ALA A 609 5.02 -19.83 28.64
C ALA A 609 4.62 -21.22 28.14
N GLU A 610 3.35 -21.62 28.32
CA GLU A 610 2.85 -22.92 27.82
C GLU A 610 2.95 -22.99 26.30
N LEU A 611 2.64 -21.91 25.62
CA LEU A 611 2.64 -21.85 24.16
C LEU A 611 4.05 -21.84 23.55
N LEU A 612 4.99 -21.12 24.17
CA LEU A 612 6.41 -21.17 23.77
C LEU A 612 6.99 -22.57 23.97
N HIS A 613 6.62 -23.24 25.08
CA HIS A 613 7.03 -24.61 25.35
C HIS A 613 6.41 -25.60 24.33
N ALA A 614 5.10 -25.51 24.12
CA ALA A 614 4.41 -26.38 23.17
C ALA A 614 4.89 -26.19 21.72
N ALA A 615 5.33 -24.99 21.36
CA ALA A 615 5.93 -24.69 20.07
C ALA A 615 7.40 -25.13 19.95
N GLY A 616 8.05 -25.55 21.04
CA GLY A 616 9.44 -25.98 21.05
C GLY A 616 10.46 -24.86 20.87
N ILE A 617 10.10 -23.63 21.29
CA ILE A 617 10.92 -22.42 21.11
C ILE A 617 11.27 -21.72 22.42
N ASP A 618 11.06 -22.39 23.55
CA ASP A 618 11.49 -21.94 24.87
C ASP A 618 12.96 -22.28 25.18
N ALA A 619 13.45 -21.82 26.32
CA ALA A 619 14.83 -22.00 26.74
C ALA A 619 15.27 -23.48 26.83
N ASP A 620 14.39 -24.37 27.31
CA ASP A 620 14.71 -25.79 27.49
C ASP A 620 14.89 -26.51 26.15
N HIS A 621 14.04 -26.22 25.16
CA HIS A 621 14.18 -26.74 23.79
C HIS A 621 15.44 -26.18 23.10
N ILE A 622 15.74 -24.90 23.31
CA ILE A 622 16.96 -24.26 22.79
C ILE A 622 18.21 -24.96 23.36
N VAL A 623 18.25 -25.26 24.66
CA VAL A 623 19.36 -25.97 25.31
C VAL A 623 19.52 -27.36 24.72
N ALA A 624 18.42 -28.11 24.57
CA ALA A 624 18.44 -29.45 23.99
C ALA A 624 18.97 -29.45 22.54
N ALA A 625 18.43 -28.58 21.69
CA ALA A 625 18.85 -28.43 20.29
C ALA A 625 20.32 -27.96 20.17
N ALA A 626 20.76 -27.06 21.03
CA ALA A 626 22.16 -26.60 21.03
C ALA A 626 23.13 -27.73 21.35
N ARG A 627 22.81 -28.61 22.32
CA ARG A 627 23.63 -29.79 22.66
C ARG A 627 23.66 -30.77 21.49
N GLU A 628 22.52 -31.10 20.90
CA GLU A 628 22.44 -32.02 19.76
C GLU A 628 23.24 -31.48 18.57
N LEU A 629 23.09 -30.23 18.20
CA LEU A 629 23.82 -29.60 17.11
C LEU A 629 25.33 -29.59 17.35
N ALA A 630 25.76 -29.52 18.59
CA ALA A 630 27.17 -29.59 18.95
C ALA A 630 27.73 -31.02 19.00
N GLY A 631 26.88 -32.06 18.93
CA GLY A 631 27.28 -33.49 19.00
C GLY A 631 27.50 -33.95 20.44
N LYS A 632 26.74 -33.46 21.40
CA LYS A 632 26.73 -33.83 22.81
C LYS A 632 25.45 -34.60 23.18
#